data_b9e97ba1b6b8843e6ee3f98dcaf990df
#
_entry.id   b9e97ba1b6b8843e6ee3f98dcaf990df
#
_cell.length_a   1.000
_cell.length_b   1.000
_cell.length_c   1.000
_cell.angle_alpha   90.00
_cell.angle_beta   90.00
_cell.angle_gamma   90.00
#
_symmetry.space_group_name_H-M   'P 1'
#
loop_
_entity.id
_entity.type
_entity.pdbx_description
1 polymer ?
#
loop_
_entity_poly.entity_id
_entity_poly.type
_entity_poly.pdbx_seq_one_letter_code
_entity_poly.pdbx_strand_id
1 'polypeptide(L)'
;MPLRSVICVNEEICIGCARCAMSCHGSAIEVDDGKARLVDGQLCDGLGDCLDECPNGALYLDMRDVAEYDEAEVRRRIASKVKDCIPVQGQNGGSLRMPREGALNWPLKLEMAGDCLRLPGMMELVVAGDCAGYLCADAKDSVRDKALLLCCPKLEDRDNMISALECVLRSNDVRKVTVLRVDMPCCSRLRGIVKAAMRSCEKDVPIECRTVGV
;
A
#
# COMPACT_ATOMS: atom_id res chain seq x y z
N MET A 1 -31.77 8.57 -9.22
CA MET A 1 -30.56 7.78 -8.86
C MET A 1 -31.02 6.34 -8.61
N PRO A 2 -30.19 5.31 -8.83
CA PRO A 2 -30.61 3.93 -8.57
C PRO A 2 -30.75 3.69 -7.06
N LEU A 3 -31.70 2.84 -6.70
CA LEU A 3 -31.87 2.38 -5.32
C LEU A 3 -30.79 1.33 -5.04
N ARG A 4 -29.89 1.58 -4.08
CA ARG A 4 -28.79 0.71 -3.74
C ARG A 4 -28.67 0.50 -2.23
N SER A 5 -28.21 -0.69 -1.87
CA SER A 5 -27.83 -0.99 -0.48
C SER A 5 -26.56 -0.25 -0.13
N VAL A 6 -26.58 0.58 0.90
CA VAL A 6 -25.41 1.28 1.44
C VAL A 6 -25.40 1.23 2.96
N ILE A 7 -24.22 1.42 3.53
CA ILE A 7 -24.04 1.49 4.98
C ILE A 7 -24.70 2.74 5.55
N CYS A 8 -25.43 2.54 6.62
CA CYS A 8 -25.96 3.59 7.47
C CYS A 8 -25.44 3.43 8.90
N VAL A 9 -25.38 4.51 9.63
CA VAL A 9 -24.85 4.56 10.99
C VAL A 9 -25.93 5.04 11.95
N ASN A 10 -26.19 4.27 13.01
CA ASN A 10 -26.93 4.77 14.16
C ASN A 10 -25.99 5.56 15.06
N GLU A 11 -26.05 6.89 14.96
CA GLU A 11 -25.17 7.79 15.71
C GLU A 11 -25.40 7.72 17.24
N GLU A 12 -26.58 7.30 17.71
CA GLU A 12 -26.86 7.24 19.15
C GLU A 12 -25.99 6.20 19.87
N ILE A 13 -25.76 5.04 19.22
CA ILE A 13 -24.98 3.96 19.79
C ILE A 13 -23.54 3.90 19.24
N CYS A 14 -23.20 4.74 18.23
CA CYS A 14 -21.84 4.84 17.70
C CYS A 14 -20.92 5.52 18.73
N ILE A 15 -19.78 4.91 18.99
CA ILE A 15 -18.73 5.41 19.91
C ILE A 15 -17.51 6.02 19.20
N GLY A 16 -17.56 6.15 17.88
CA GLY A 16 -16.46 6.77 17.11
C GLY A 16 -15.14 6.01 17.10
N CYS A 17 -15.15 4.70 17.35
CA CYS A 17 -13.93 3.89 17.45
C CYS A 17 -13.15 3.69 16.14
N ALA A 18 -13.67 4.16 15.02
CA ALA A 18 -13.08 4.12 13.67
C ALA A 18 -12.84 2.72 13.07
N ARG A 19 -13.21 1.61 13.73
CA ARG A 19 -12.98 0.25 13.19
C ARG A 19 -13.63 0.05 11.82
N CYS A 20 -14.88 0.51 11.67
CA CYS A 20 -15.59 0.48 10.38
C CYS A 20 -14.93 1.31 9.28
N ALA A 21 -14.32 2.45 9.62
CA ALA A 21 -13.58 3.27 8.67
C ALA A 21 -12.29 2.59 8.21
N MET A 22 -11.62 1.85 9.10
CA MET A 22 -10.41 1.10 8.78
C MET A 22 -10.69 -0.14 7.93
N SER A 23 -11.84 -0.79 8.09
CA SER A 23 -12.23 -1.96 7.31
C SER A 23 -12.95 -1.64 6.00
N CYS A 24 -13.31 -0.37 5.76
CA CYS A 24 -14.02 0.03 4.56
C CYS A 24 -13.11 0.05 3.33
N HIS A 25 -13.28 -0.91 2.43
CA HIS A 25 -12.50 -1.03 1.20
C HIS A 25 -12.64 0.19 0.29
N GLY A 26 -13.83 0.81 0.25
CA GLY A 26 -14.08 2.03 -0.53
C GLY A 26 -13.65 3.33 0.14
N SER A 27 -13.10 3.27 1.36
CA SER A 27 -12.86 4.47 2.19
C SER A 27 -14.10 5.38 2.28
N ALA A 28 -15.28 4.79 2.24
CA ALA A 28 -16.57 5.50 2.23
C ALA A 28 -16.99 6.01 3.61
N ILE A 29 -16.38 5.50 4.68
CA ILE A 29 -16.72 5.86 6.06
C ILE A 29 -15.61 6.74 6.65
N GLU A 30 -16.02 7.83 7.29
CA GLU A 30 -15.14 8.68 8.09
C GLU A 30 -15.72 8.88 9.49
N VAL A 31 -14.84 9.20 10.43
CA VAL A 31 -15.24 9.59 11.78
C VAL A 31 -15.09 11.08 11.91
N ASP A 32 -16.21 11.76 12.14
CA ASP A 32 -16.29 13.19 12.32
C ASP A 32 -17.07 13.47 13.63
N ASP A 33 -16.55 14.37 14.45
CA ASP A 33 -17.10 14.68 15.77
C ASP A 33 -17.43 13.44 16.63
N GLY A 34 -16.53 12.44 16.60
CA GLY A 34 -16.68 11.21 17.37
C GLY A 34 -17.77 10.24 16.89
N LYS A 35 -18.31 10.43 15.68
CA LYS A 35 -19.31 9.57 15.06
C LYS A 35 -18.87 9.13 13.68
N ALA A 36 -19.10 7.87 13.34
CA ALA A 36 -18.88 7.37 11.99
C ALA A 36 -19.98 7.91 11.05
N ARG A 37 -19.64 8.26 9.83
CA ARG A 37 -20.57 8.74 8.80
C ARG A 37 -20.17 8.18 7.43
N LEU A 38 -21.17 7.88 6.61
CA LEU A 38 -20.98 7.62 5.19
C LEU A 38 -20.72 8.94 4.48
N VAL A 39 -19.55 9.08 3.85
CA VAL A 39 -19.16 10.32 3.17
C VAL A 39 -19.88 10.47 1.83
N ASP A 40 -19.92 9.40 1.04
CA ASP A 40 -20.59 9.36 -0.24
C ASP A 40 -21.06 7.94 -0.57
N GLY A 41 -22.31 7.80 -1.03
CA GLY A 41 -22.90 6.51 -1.38
C GLY A 41 -22.22 5.83 -2.57
N GLN A 42 -21.65 6.60 -3.50
CA GLN A 42 -20.91 6.03 -4.65
C GLN A 42 -19.61 5.32 -4.27
N LEU A 43 -19.09 5.59 -3.09
CA LEU A 43 -17.88 4.93 -2.56
C LEU A 43 -18.21 3.63 -1.82
N CYS A 44 -19.46 3.42 -1.44
CA CYS A 44 -19.89 2.22 -0.73
C CYS A 44 -20.28 1.12 -1.71
N ASP A 45 -19.60 -0.04 -1.64
CA ASP A 45 -19.92 -1.23 -2.46
C ASP A 45 -21.20 -1.95 -2.01
N GLY A 46 -21.63 -1.72 -0.76
CA GLY A 46 -22.83 -2.32 -0.18
C GLY A 46 -22.64 -3.78 0.27
N LEU A 47 -21.41 -4.30 0.31
CA LEU A 47 -21.12 -5.68 0.72
C LEU A 47 -21.30 -5.91 2.23
N GLY A 48 -21.07 -4.86 3.05
CA GLY A 48 -21.31 -4.92 4.48
C GLY A 48 -20.17 -5.47 5.34
N ASP A 49 -18.96 -5.66 4.79
CA ASP A 49 -17.79 -6.17 5.53
C ASP A 49 -17.47 -5.35 6.79
N CYS A 50 -17.82 -4.06 6.78
CA CYS A 50 -17.65 -3.18 7.93
C CYS A 50 -18.66 -3.42 9.07
N LEU A 51 -19.74 -4.17 8.85
CA LEU A 51 -20.78 -4.46 9.87
C LEU A 51 -20.20 -5.25 11.04
N ASP A 52 -19.46 -6.32 10.73
CA ASP A 52 -18.85 -7.22 11.72
C ASP A 52 -17.78 -6.55 12.55
N GLU A 53 -17.23 -5.44 12.06
CA GLU A 53 -16.21 -4.67 12.76
C GLU A 53 -16.78 -3.74 13.84
N CYS A 54 -18.08 -3.52 13.86
CA CYS A 54 -18.70 -2.60 14.82
C CYS A 54 -18.99 -3.27 16.17
N PRO A 55 -18.25 -2.94 17.25
CA PRO A 55 -18.44 -3.60 18.55
C PRO A 55 -19.82 -3.32 19.16
N ASN A 56 -20.45 -2.22 18.77
CA ASN A 56 -21.76 -1.80 19.31
C ASN A 56 -22.92 -2.08 18.36
N GLY A 57 -22.67 -2.67 17.17
CA GLY A 57 -23.73 -2.90 16.18
C GLY A 57 -24.38 -1.61 15.67
N ALA A 58 -23.62 -0.52 15.60
CA ALA A 58 -24.13 0.78 15.16
C ALA A 58 -24.30 0.91 13.64
N LEU A 59 -23.83 -0.09 12.86
CA LEU A 59 -23.91 -0.10 11.41
C LEU A 59 -25.05 -1.01 10.95
N TYR A 60 -25.72 -0.59 9.86
CA TYR A 60 -26.73 -1.40 9.20
C TYR A 60 -26.76 -1.05 7.70
N LEU A 61 -27.28 -1.96 6.89
CA LEU A 61 -27.53 -1.71 5.47
C LEU A 61 -28.94 -1.17 5.27
N ASP A 62 -29.06 -0.16 4.41
CA ASP A 62 -30.34 0.43 4.03
C ASP A 62 -30.36 0.72 2.52
N MET A 63 -31.55 0.62 1.95
CA MET A 63 -31.77 0.94 0.53
C MET A 63 -31.92 2.46 0.37
N ARG A 64 -30.96 3.09 -0.29
CA ARG A 64 -30.99 4.53 -0.52
C ARG A 64 -30.85 4.89 -1.99
N ASP A 65 -31.44 6.02 -2.35
CA ASP A 65 -31.29 6.61 -3.68
C ASP A 65 -29.94 7.34 -3.76
N VAL A 66 -28.91 6.60 -4.20
CA VAL A 66 -27.53 7.08 -4.29
C VAL A 66 -26.96 6.79 -5.68
N ALA A 67 -25.89 7.49 -6.04
CA ALA A 67 -25.18 7.24 -7.30
C ALA A 67 -24.65 5.79 -7.38
N GLU A 68 -24.43 5.31 -8.58
CA GLU A 68 -23.80 4.00 -8.79
C GLU A 68 -22.40 3.97 -8.16
N TYR A 69 -21.96 2.76 -7.78
CA TYR A 69 -20.63 2.56 -7.24
C TYR A 69 -19.57 2.94 -8.28
N ASP A 70 -18.64 3.81 -7.90
CA ASP A 70 -17.57 4.29 -8.77
C ASP A 70 -16.21 3.82 -8.25
N GLU A 71 -15.74 2.70 -8.80
CA GLU A 71 -14.44 2.14 -8.45
C GLU A 71 -13.28 3.09 -8.79
N ALA A 72 -13.41 3.92 -9.83
CA ALA A 72 -12.37 4.87 -10.18
C ALA A 72 -12.26 6.00 -9.14
N GLU A 73 -13.41 6.47 -8.62
CA GLU A 73 -13.44 7.45 -7.52
C GLU A 73 -12.88 6.84 -6.22
N VAL A 74 -13.25 5.60 -5.92
CA VAL A 74 -12.68 4.85 -4.78
C VAL A 74 -11.16 4.80 -4.88
N ARG A 75 -10.61 4.42 -6.02
CA ARG A 75 -9.15 4.38 -6.25
C ARG A 75 -8.51 5.75 -6.08
N ARG A 76 -9.12 6.81 -6.61
CA ARG A 76 -8.65 8.21 -6.46
C ARG A 76 -8.62 8.63 -4.99
N ARG A 77 -9.69 8.31 -4.25
CA ARG A 77 -9.81 8.64 -2.83
C ARG A 77 -8.79 7.89 -1.97
N ILE A 78 -8.60 6.59 -2.20
CA ILE A 78 -7.58 5.80 -1.51
C ILE A 78 -6.20 6.39 -1.81
N ALA A 79 -5.90 6.69 -3.08
CA ALA A 79 -4.62 7.29 -3.47
C ALA A 79 -4.38 8.65 -2.81
N SER A 80 -5.42 9.49 -2.67
CA SER A 80 -5.30 10.77 -1.95
C SER A 80 -5.01 10.58 -0.47
N LYS A 81 -5.75 9.67 0.20
CA LYS A 81 -5.52 9.36 1.63
C LYS A 81 -4.13 8.75 1.88
N VAL A 82 -3.64 7.91 0.97
CA VAL A 82 -2.28 7.36 1.07
C VAL A 82 -1.24 8.47 0.96
N LYS A 83 -1.46 9.49 0.13
CA LYS A 83 -0.57 10.66 0.07
C LYS A 83 -0.53 11.42 1.40
N ASP A 84 -1.65 11.53 2.09
CA ASP A 84 -1.75 12.20 3.39
C ASP A 84 -1.18 11.33 4.53
N CYS A 85 -1.21 10.01 4.38
CA CYS A 85 -0.70 9.05 5.36
C CYS A 85 0.81 8.79 5.26
N ILE A 86 1.44 9.11 4.13
CA ILE A 86 2.90 9.04 3.99
C ILE A 86 3.44 10.39 4.43
N PRO A 87 4.16 10.51 5.54
CA PRO A 87 4.78 11.78 5.93
C PRO A 87 5.79 12.14 4.86
N VAL A 88 5.39 13.00 3.93
CA VAL A 88 6.34 13.80 3.16
C VAL A 88 7.07 14.65 4.18
N GLN A 89 8.36 14.43 4.35
CA GLN A 89 9.18 15.24 5.24
C GLN A 89 9.01 16.72 4.90
N GLY A 90 8.37 17.44 5.77
CA GLY A 90 8.21 18.89 5.67
C GLY A 90 7.36 19.42 6.81
N GLN A 91 8.01 19.75 7.91
CA GLN A 91 7.57 20.73 8.90
C GLN A 91 6.33 20.36 9.74
N ASN A 92 6.63 20.02 10.98
CA ASN A 92 5.79 19.95 12.17
C ASN A 92 5.25 18.58 12.60
N GLY A 93 6.05 17.84 13.37
CA GLY A 93 5.72 17.47 14.74
C GLY A 93 4.84 16.25 15.01
N GLY A 94 4.69 15.31 14.09
CA GLY A 94 4.04 14.03 14.38
C GLY A 94 4.83 12.87 13.79
N SER A 95 6.03 12.63 14.27
CA SER A 95 6.89 11.55 13.81
C SER A 95 6.33 10.21 14.29
N LEU A 96 5.70 9.44 13.40
CA LEU A 96 5.78 8.00 13.50
C LEU A 96 7.28 7.66 13.46
N ARG A 97 7.87 7.42 14.63
CA ARG A 97 9.26 6.98 14.72
C ARG A 97 9.37 5.65 14.01
N MET A 98 9.85 5.69 12.77
CA MET A 98 10.32 4.49 12.10
C MET A 98 11.29 3.78 13.05
N PRO A 99 11.21 2.46 13.19
CA PRO A 99 12.17 1.72 13.99
C PRO A 99 13.57 2.15 13.56
N ARG A 100 14.44 2.50 14.51
CA ARG A 100 15.83 2.93 14.22
C ARG A 100 16.67 1.84 13.58
N GLU A 101 16.11 0.64 13.42
CA GLU A 101 16.76 -0.53 12.83
C GLU A 101 15.80 -1.15 11.80
N GLY A 102 16.14 -1.08 10.51
CA GLY A 102 15.37 -1.70 9.43
C GLY A 102 15.30 -0.88 8.15
N ALA A 103 14.29 -1.15 7.33
CA ALA A 103 14.06 -0.46 6.06
C ALA A 103 13.62 1.00 6.28
N LEU A 104 13.99 1.87 5.34
CA LEU A 104 13.72 3.32 5.40
C LEU A 104 12.29 3.69 5.02
N ASN A 105 11.49 2.74 4.58
CA ASN A 105 10.18 3.04 4.01
C ASN A 105 9.05 2.18 4.57
N TRP A 106 7.88 2.76 4.52
CA TRP A 106 6.59 2.12 4.59
C TRP A 106 5.67 2.80 3.54
N PRO A 107 4.88 2.09 2.73
CA PRO A 107 4.61 0.66 2.72
C PRO A 107 5.77 -0.17 2.14
N LEU A 108 5.85 -1.46 2.51
CA LEU A 108 6.86 -2.38 2.01
C LEU A 108 6.43 -3.10 0.73
N LYS A 109 5.14 -3.36 0.51
CA LYS A 109 4.65 -4.03 -0.71
C LYS A 109 4.76 -3.12 -1.92
N LEU A 110 5.31 -3.67 -3.02
CA LEU A 110 5.54 -2.94 -4.25
C LEU A 110 4.25 -2.34 -4.84
N GLU A 111 3.17 -3.10 -4.85
CA GLU A 111 1.87 -2.65 -5.36
C GLU A 111 1.29 -1.45 -4.59
N MET A 112 1.68 -1.30 -3.32
CA MET A 112 1.26 -0.18 -2.47
C MET A 112 2.21 1.01 -2.55
N ALA A 113 3.43 0.81 -3.06
CA ALA A 113 4.46 1.85 -3.11
C ALA A 113 4.19 2.87 -4.21
N GLY A 114 3.87 2.41 -5.42
CA GLY A 114 3.46 3.21 -6.57
C GLY A 114 4.04 4.63 -6.64
N ASP A 115 3.21 5.58 -7.05
CA ASP A 115 3.56 7.01 -7.14
C ASP A 115 3.77 7.70 -5.78
N CYS A 116 3.37 7.03 -4.71
CA CYS A 116 3.33 7.61 -3.37
C CYS A 116 4.66 7.51 -2.62
N LEU A 117 5.55 6.58 -3.02
CA LEU A 117 6.81 6.37 -2.31
C LEU A 117 7.80 7.48 -2.65
N ARG A 118 8.12 8.30 -1.65
CA ARG A 118 9.19 9.29 -1.69
C ARG A 118 10.23 8.92 -0.65
N LEU A 119 11.46 8.77 -1.07
CA LEU A 119 12.57 8.33 -0.26
C LEU A 119 13.53 9.50 -0.01
N PRO A 120 14.13 9.62 1.18
CA PRO A 120 15.01 10.73 1.50
C PRO A 120 16.38 10.55 0.82
N GLY A 121 16.76 11.50 -0.04
CA GLY A 121 18.09 11.54 -0.64
C GLY A 121 18.43 10.35 -1.56
N MET A 122 19.72 10.21 -1.85
CA MET A 122 20.27 9.12 -2.67
C MET A 122 20.41 7.85 -1.84
N MET A 123 19.84 6.72 -2.31
CA MET A 123 19.81 5.49 -1.52
C MET A 123 19.91 4.20 -2.32
N GLU A 124 20.06 3.10 -1.59
CA GLU A 124 19.94 1.75 -2.13
C GLU A 124 18.50 1.24 -2.01
N LEU A 125 18.01 0.64 -3.09
CA LEU A 125 16.71 -0.02 -3.14
C LEU A 125 16.89 -1.53 -3.09
N VAL A 126 16.24 -2.19 -2.15
CA VAL A 126 16.15 -3.65 -2.10
C VAL A 126 14.77 -4.07 -2.63
N VAL A 127 14.75 -4.83 -3.69
CA VAL A 127 13.54 -5.47 -4.23
C VAL A 127 13.62 -6.95 -3.88
N ALA A 128 12.77 -7.38 -2.94
CA ALA A 128 12.82 -8.72 -2.39
C ALA A 128 11.57 -9.53 -2.74
N GLY A 129 11.76 -10.82 -3.03
CA GLY A 129 10.65 -11.76 -3.05
C GLY A 129 10.02 -11.89 -1.67
N ASP A 130 8.69 -11.98 -1.57
CA ASP A 130 7.97 -12.09 -0.29
C ASP A 130 8.55 -13.18 0.63
N CYS A 131 8.91 -14.33 0.06
CA CYS A 131 9.50 -15.44 0.84
C CYS A 131 10.94 -15.15 1.31
N ALA A 132 11.66 -14.24 0.66
CA ALA A 132 13.07 -13.99 0.98
C ALA A 132 13.25 -13.39 2.36
N GLY A 133 12.33 -12.53 2.80
CA GLY A 133 12.35 -11.93 4.13
C GLY A 133 12.17 -12.95 5.25
N TYR A 134 11.47 -14.04 4.98
CA TYR A 134 11.24 -15.13 5.93
C TYR A 134 12.43 -16.10 6.02
N LEU A 135 13.06 -16.37 4.87
CA LEU A 135 14.12 -17.38 4.75
C LEU A 135 15.53 -16.80 4.97
N CYS A 136 15.70 -15.50 4.87
CA CYS A 136 16.98 -14.83 5.02
C CYS A 136 17.28 -14.58 6.51
N ALA A 137 18.26 -15.30 7.06
CA ALA A 137 18.68 -15.11 8.46
C ALA A 137 19.15 -13.67 8.72
N ASP A 138 19.81 -13.05 7.74
CA ASP A 138 20.35 -11.69 7.81
C ASP A 138 19.42 -10.65 7.16
N ALA A 139 18.08 -10.91 7.12
CA ALA A 139 17.13 -10.04 6.44
C ALA A 139 17.18 -8.61 6.95
N LYS A 140 17.27 -8.40 8.27
CA LYS A 140 17.35 -7.07 8.89
C LYS A 140 18.59 -6.30 8.46
N ASP A 141 19.74 -6.96 8.44
CA ASP A 141 21.01 -6.32 8.05
C ASP A 141 21.05 -6.05 6.54
N SER A 142 20.40 -6.91 5.74
CA SER A 142 20.29 -6.73 4.29
C SER A 142 19.51 -5.48 3.89
N VAL A 143 18.61 -4.99 4.75
CA VAL A 143 17.72 -3.84 4.49
C VAL A 143 18.01 -2.63 5.38
N ARG A 144 18.99 -2.74 6.28
CA ARG A 144 19.35 -1.62 7.16
C ARG A 144 19.77 -0.41 6.34
N ASP A 145 19.16 0.74 6.63
CA ASP A 145 19.39 2.01 5.95
C ASP A 145 19.14 1.97 4.42
N LYS A 146 18.30 1.04 3.96
CA LYS A 146 17.90 0.90 2.56
C LYS A 146 16.39 0.93 2.43
N ALA A 147 15.91 1.32 1.26
CA ALA A 147 14.51 1.16 0.92
C ALA A 147 14.21 -0.31 0.58
N LEU A 148 13.12 -0.85 1.09
CA LEU A 148 12.69 -2.23 0.85
C LEU A 148 11.34 -2.26 0.15
N LEU A 149 11.25 -3.02 -0.94
CA LEU A 149 10.00 -3.36 -1.60
C LEU A 149 9.86 -4.87 -1.70
N LEU A 150 8.72 -5.38 -1.26
CA LEU A 150 8.36 -6.80 -1.30
C LEU A 150 7.39 -7.06 -2.46
N CYS A 151 7.60 -8.15 -3.18
CA CYS A 151 6.72 -8.55 -4.26
C CYS A 151 6.84 -10.05 -4.57
N CYS A 152 5.80 -10.64 -5.17
CA CYS A 152 5.80 -12.05 -5.53
C CYS A 152 5.54 -12.24 -7.03
N PRO A 153 6.56 -12.60 -7.85
CA PRO A 153 6.38 -12.80 -9.30
C PRO A 153 5.47 -13.99 -9.68
N LYS A 154 4.98 -14.75 -8.71
CA LYS A 154 4.03 -15.84 -8.90
C LYS A 154 2.58 -15.36 -8.72
N LEU A 155 2.36 -14.42 -7.80
CA LEU A 155 1.04 -13.96 -7.40
C LEU A 155 0.66 -12.62 -8.03
N GLU A 156 1.65 -11.78 -8.32
CA GLU A 156 1.45 -10.45 -8.86
C GLU A 156 1.64 -10.43 -10.39
N ASP A 157 0.88 -9.58 -11.06
CA ASP A 157 1.02 -9.39 -12.49
C ASP A 157 2.36 -8.73 -12.84
N ARG A 158 3.01 -9.26 -13.89
CA ARG A 158 4.35 -8.81 -14.29
C ARG A 158 4.39 -7.35 -14.73
N ASP A 159 3.41 -6.92 -15.50
CA ASP A 159 3.43 -5.59 -16.11
C ASP A 159 3.04 -4.53 -15.08
N ASN A 160 2.15 -4.87 -14.14
CA ASN A 160 1.86 -4.05 -12.96
C ASN A 160 3.11 -3.88 -12.08
N MET A 161 3.89 -4.95 -11.84
CA MET A 161 5.15 -4.87 -11.09
C MET A 161 6.17 -3.96 -11.79
N ILE A 162 6.30 -4.05 -13.12
CA ILE A 162 7.20 -3.19 -13.90
C ILE A 162 6.77 -1.74 -13.77
N SER A 163 5.49 -1.44 -13.96
CA SER A 163 4.95 -0.08 -13.87
C SER A 163 5.14 0.53 -12.47
N ALA A 164 4.89 -0.25 -11.42
CA ALA A 164 5.10 0.21 -10.05
C ALA A 164 6.58 0.49 -9.74
N LEU A 165 7.48 -0.39 -10.17
CA LEU A 165 8.93 -0.19 -10.03
C LEU A 165 9.42 1.02 -10.84
N GLU A 166 8.94 1.19 -12.07
CA GLU A 166 9.24 2.35 -12.90
C GLU A 166 8.86 3.64 -12.18
N CYS A 167 7.68 3.68 -11.60
CA CYS A 167 7.20 4.83 -10.84
C CYS A 167 8.11 5.15 -9.65
N VAL A 168 8.48 4.15 -8.86
CA VAL A 168 9.41 4.30 -7.74
C VAL A 168 10.78 4.78 -8.22
N LEU A 169 11.31 4.20 -9.28
CA LEU A 169 12.61 4.57 -9.83
C LEU A 169 12.63 5.99 -10.39
N ARG A 170 11.58 6.45 -11.09
CA ARG A 170 11.46 7.82 -11.60
C ARG A 170 11.35 8.85 -10.49
N SER A 171 10.65 8.52 -9.43
CA SER A 171 10.31 9.43 -8.33
C SER A 171 11.41 9.57 -7.29
N ASN A 172 12.45 8.73 -7.33
CA ASN A 172 13.48 8.66 -6.29
C ASN A 172 14.90 8.60 -6.89
N ASP A 173 15.86 9.09 -6.11
CA ASP A 173 17.28 9.01 -6.47
C ASP A 173 17.89 7.71 -5.95
N VAL A 174 17.80 6.66 -6.78
CA VAL A 174 18.29 5.33 -6.45
C VAL A 174 19.69 5.14 -7.04
N ARG A 175 20.68 4.88 -6.19
CA ARG A 175 22.08 4.67 -6.59
C ARG A 175 22.45 3.21 -6.89
N LYS A 176 21.66 2.26 -6.36
CA LYS A 176 21.88 0.82 -6.51
C LYS A 176 20.58 0.08 -6.26
N VAL A 177 20.35 -0.99 -7.00
CA VAL A 177 19.23 -1.92 -6.75
C VAL A 177 19.79 -3.29 -6.35
N THR A 178 19.37 -3.80 -5.20
CA THR A 178 19.65 -5.17 -4.77
C THR A 178 18.39 -6.02 -4.94
N VAL A 179 18.47 -7.06 -5.75
CA VAL A 179 17.40 -8.06 -5.90
C VAL A 179 17.67 -9.19 -4.93
N LEU A 180 16.83 -9.32 -3.91
CA LEU A 180 16.89 -10.41 -2.94
C LEU A 180 15.84 -11.47 -3.32
N ARG A 181 16.28 -12.64 -3.72
CA ARG A 181 15.42 -13.72 -4.21
C ARG A 181 15.68 -15.03 -3.49
N VAL A 182 14.66 -15.87 -3.45
CA VAL A 182 14.79 -17.26 -3.03
C VAL A 182 15.23 -18.12 -4.23
N ASP A 183 15.94 -19.22 -3.97
CA ASP A 183 16.33 -20.18 -5.01
C ASP A 183 15.13 -21.03 -5.45
N MET A 184 14.16 -20.35 -6.06
CA MET A 184 12.92 -20.94 -6.57
C MET A 184 12.63 -20.41 -7.99
N PRO A 185 12.07 -21.25 -8.89
CA PRO A 185 11.80 -20.85 -10.27
C PRO A 185 10.93 -19.59 -10.41
N CYS A 186 9.96 -19.38 -9.52
CA CYS A 186 9.13 -18.17 -9.53
C CYS A 186 9.92 -16.91 -9.23
N CYS A 187 10.84 -16.94 -8.25
CA CYS A 187 11.68 -15.81 -7.88
C CYS A 187 12.77 -15.49 -8.91
N SER A 188 13.14 -16.42 -9.78
CA SER A 188 14.16 -16.19 -10.82
C SER A 188 13.78 -15.07 -11.78
N ARG A 189 12.48 -14.81 -11.97
CA ARG A 189 11.94 -13.76 -12.84
C ARG A 189 12.17 -12.35 -12.30
N LEU A 190 12.36 -12.18 -10.98
CA LEU A 190 12.39 -10.88 -10.32
C LEU A 190 13.50 -9.96 -10.88
N ARG A 191 14.68 -10.51 -11.13
CA ARG A 191 15.78 -9.76 -11.77
C ARG A 191 15.41 -9.21 -13.15
N GLY A 192 14.67 -10.01 -13.93
CA GLY A 192 14.19 -9.61 -15.26
C GLY A 192 13.18 -8.47 -15.20
N ILE A 193 12.29 -8.49 -14.21
CA ILE A 193 11.29 -7.46 -13.95
C ILE A 193 11.98 -6.14 -13.59
N VAL A 194 12.92 -6.16 -12.63
CA VAL A 194 13.71 -4.98 -12.25
C VAL A 194 14.45 -4.38 -13.44
N LYS A 195 15.11 -5.22 -14.25
CA LYS A 195 15.80 -4.77 -15.47
C LYS A 195 14.87 -4.16 -16.52
N ALA A 196 13.65 -4.69 -16.63
CA ALA A 196 12.64 -4.14 -17.54
C ALA A 196 12.21 -2.75 -17.09
N ALA A 197 11.88 -2.57 -15.80
CA ALA A 197 11.52 -1.28 -15.22
C ALA A 197 12.64 -0.24 -15.37
N MET A 198 13.90 -0.62 -15.13
CA MET A 198 15.04 0.27 -15.29
C MET A 198 15.21 0.73 -16.74
N ARG A 199 15.01 -0.16 -17.70
CA ARG A 199 15.06 0.21 -19.14
C ARG A 199 13.96 1.17 -19.52
N SER A 200 12.73 0.95 -19.04
CA SER A 200 11.58 1.83 -19.32
C SER A 200 11.78 3.26 -18.78
N CYS A 201 12.51 3.42 -17.68
CA CYS A 201 12.79 4.74 -17.12
C CYS A 201 14.20 5.29 -17.44
N GLU A 202 14.93 4.64 -18.36
CA GLU A 202 16.29 5.05 -18.79
C GLU A 202 17.28 5.22 -17.63
N LYS A 203 17.08 4.47 -16.54
CA LYS A 203 17.98 4.44 -15.39
C LYS A 203 19.05 3.37 -15.57
N ASP A 204 20.32 3.76 -15.46
CA ASP A 204 21.46 2.85 -15.47
C ASP A 204 22.15 2.89 -14.11
N VAL A 205 21.69 2.05 -13.20
CA VAL A 205 22.28 1.89 -11.86
C VAL A 205 22.70 0.44 -11.64
N PRO A 206 23.73 0.17 -10.81
CA PRO A 206 24.20 -1.18 -10.54
C PRO A 206 23.09 -2.07 -9.95
N ILE A 207 22.97 -3.31 -10.48
CA ILE A 207 22.07 -4.32 -9.96
C ILE A 207 22.90 -5.44 -9.34
N GLU A 208 22.74 -5.64 -8.05
CA GLU A 208 23.24 -6.81 -7.33
C GLU A 208 22.09 -7.85 -7.19
N CYS A 209 22.42 -9.14 -7.34
CA CYS A 209 21.45 -10.21 -7.14
C CYS A 209 21.96 -11.12 -6.02
N ARG A 210 21.21 -11.21 -4.93
CA ARG A 210 21.48 -12.10 -3.79
C ARG A 210 20.43 -13.20 -3.76
N THR A 211 20.88 -14.45 -3.70
CA THR A 211 20.00 -15.62 -3.64
C THR A 211 20.06 -16.18 -2.23
N VAL A 212 18.90 -16.39 -1.64
CA VAL A 212 18.74 -17.09 -0.36
C VAL A 212 18.41 -18.55 -0.68
N GLY A 213 19.17 -19.46 -0.12
CA GLY A 213 18.89 -20.90 -0.23
C GLY A 213 17.64 -21.28 0.58
N VAL A 214 16.96 -22.31 0.14
CA VAL A 214 15.85 -22.98 0.86
C VAL A 214 16.40 -24.15 1.65
#